data_1b081c54b14106d99f097d872f0d7c55
#
_entry.id   1b081c54b14106d99f097d872f0d7c55
#
_cell.length_a   1.000
_cell.length_b   1.000
_cell.length_c   1.000
_cell.angle_alpha   90.00
_cell.angle_beta   90.00
_cell.angle_gamma   90.00
#
_symmetry.space_group_name_H-M   'P 1'
#
loop_
_entity.id
_entity.type
_entity.pdbx_description
1 polymer ?
#
loop_
_entity_poly.entity_id
_entity_poly.type
_entity_poly.pdbx_seq_one_letter_code
_entity_poly.pdbx_strand_id
1 'polypeptide(L)'
;MQFPRDNESYGSKTVTLELLAKVNQSLSKAHASIKSSTSELRLAYRQDEHLIDPQTVKYRQQLYSEGVMYGNNVYPKAVEFVRQVKEMLEVYVYVKFDDFCSIIDEMRRDCHQMSAKAKDIQRQHEFVLSNLKRLETEMRQVAKNLQNRRTGLEQRAAAQNRNGGMVSAIGKLAMAAGPVIMPLDGGATLSFGLAVTGTGAAARYAGSQMIDKAETKRQQADAAHCNSIIFRRLLESVEGLCDAVDVVASFIALMGGELDGLSRICENEPTLRMAHYQLIKGKAGALVENCNAFMAVEPGIRSDLMSIKASLEIGYEKQWNQRLTTYLARTSVNLSSS
;
A
#
# COMPACT_ATOMS: atom_id res chain seq x y z
N MET A 1 -6.67 15.01 51.50
CA MET A 1 -5.87 14.47 50.38
C MET A 1 -6.81 14.21 49.21
N GLN A 2 -6.77 15.06 48.20
CA GLN A 2 -7.53 14.85 46.96
C GLN A 2 -6.73 13.90 46.06
N PHE A 3 -7.31 12.75 45.76
CA PHE A 3 -6.74 11.82 44.78
C PHE A 3 -6.91 12.40 43.38
N PRO A 4 -5.92 12.31 42.49
CA PRO A 4 -6.11 12.68 41.09
C PRO A 4 -7.15 11.74 40.46
N ARG A 5 -8.19 12.32 39.89
CA ARG A 5 -9.25 11.62 39.15
C ARG A 5 -8.71 11.12 37.82
N ASP A 6 -8.85 9.87 37.59
CA ASP A 6 -9.00 9.01 36.38
C ASP A 6 -8.96 9.64 34.98
N ASN A 7 -8.09 10.59 34.68
CA ASN A 7 -7.93 11.11 33.32
C ASN A 7 -7.10 10.20 32.39
N GLU A 8 -6.27 9.28 32.95
CA GLU A 8 -5.44 8.39 32.12
C GLU A 8 -6.23 7.24 31.49
N SER A 9 -7.26 6.70 32.17
CA SER A 9 -8.09 5.61 31.61
C SER A 9 -8.94 6.05 30.42
N TYR A 10 -9.46 7.29 30.45
CA TYR A 10 -10.25 7.84 29.35
C TYR A 10 -9.38 8.09 28.09
N GLY A 11 -8.16 8.56 28.26
CA GLY A 11 -7.24 8.81 27.14
C GLY A 11 -6.86 7.53 26.40
N SER A 12 -6.56 6.45 27.09
CA SER A 12 -6.21 5.15 26.49
C SER A 12 -7.37 4.56 25.69
N LYS A 13 -8.60 4.59 26.22
CA LYS A 13 -9.80 4.07 25.53
C LYS A 13 -10.11 4.85 24.24
N THR A 14 -10.04 6.17 24.29
CA THR A 14 -10.28 7.03 23.12
C THR A 14 -9.25 6.79 22.02
N VAL A 15 -7.95 6.71 22.36
CA VAL A 15 -6.86 6.42 21.42
C VAL A 15 -7.05 5.06 20.75
N THR A 16 -7.47 4.04 21.51
CA THR A 16 -7.70 2.69 20.94
C THR A 16 -8.87 2.68 19.95
N LEU A 17 -9.98 3.34 20.26
CA LEU A 17 -11.13 3.43 19.35
C LEU A 17 -10.79 4.20 18.07
N GLU A 18 -10.01 5.28 18.18
CA GLU A 18 -9.53 6.03 17.02
C GLU A 18 -8.59 5.18 16.14
N LEU A 19 -7.68 4.42 16.75
CA LEU A 19 -6.80 3.50 16.04
C LEU A 19 -7.61 2.44 15.28
N LEU A 20 -8.59 1.81 15.93
CA LEU A 20 -9.44 0.81 15.29
C LEU A 20 -10.29 1.38 14.15
N ALA A 21 -10.81 2.61 14.31
CA ALA A 21 -11.52 3.29 13.23
C ALA A 21 -10.60 3.55 12.01
N LYS A 22 -9.34 3.96 12.26
CA LYS A 22 -8.33 4.14 11.21
C LYS A 22 -8.00 2.81 10.51
N VAL A 23 -7.84 1.70 11.24
CA VAL A 23 -7.62 0.36 10.64
C VAL A 23 -8.73 0.04 9.66
N ASN A 24 -9.98 0.13 10.08
CA ASN A 24 -11.11 -0.21 9.24
C ASN A 24 -11.18 0.69 7.98
N GLN A 25 -10.96 1.99 8.16
CA GLN A 25 -10.93 2.95 7.05
C GLN A 25 -9.79 2.65 6.07
N SER A 26 -8.58 2.40 6.56
CA SER A 26 -7.40 2.11 5.72
C SER A 26 -7.55 0.80 4.95
N LEU A 27 -8.07 -0.26 5.59
CA LEU A 27 -8.35 -1.53 4.93
C LEU A 27 -9.46 -1.43 3.89
N SER A 28 -10.55 -0.72 4.19
CA SER A 28 -11.62 -0.49 3.23
C SER A 28 -11.14 0.29 2.01
N LYS A 29 -10.28 1.28 2.21
CA LYS A 29 -9.64 2.04 1.13
C LYS A 29 -8.74 1.14 0.27
N ALA A 30 -7.86 0.34 0.88
CA ALA A 30 -6.98 -0.59 0.17
C ALA A 30 -7.79 -1.60 -0.65
N HIS A 31 -8.85 -2.18 -0.06
CA HIS A 31 -9.73 -3.12 -0.76
C HIS A 31 -10.40 -2.48 -1.97
N ALA A 32 -10.98 -1.28 -1.82
CA ALA A 32 -11.64 -0.56 -2.92
C ALA A 32 -10.65 -0.27 -4.06
N SER A 33 -9.45 0.17 -3.75
CA SER A 33 -8.40 0.46 -4.73
C SER A 33 -7.91 -0.80 -5.45
N ILE A 34 -7.70 -1.91 -4.74
CA ILE A 34 -7.31 -3.20 -5.32
C ILE A 34 -8.41 -3.73 -6.25
N LYS A 35 -9.66 -3.69 -5.80
CA LYS A 35 -10.83 -4.12 -6.60
C LYS A 35 -10.96 -3.28 -7.88
N SER A 36 -10.82 -1.97 -7.79
CA SER A 36 -10.87 -1.07 -8.93
C SER A 36 -9.75 -1.35 -9.94
N SER A 37 -8.49 -1.46 -9.46
CA SER A 37 -7.33 -1.80 -10.30
C SER A 37 -7.50 -3.14 -11.02
N THR A 38 -8.04 -4.14 -10.34
CA THR A 38 -8.32 -5.45 -10.94
C THR A 38 -9.36 -5.36 -12.06
N SER A 39 -10.41 -4.56 -11.86
CA SER A 39 -11.45 -4.36 -12.87
C SER A 39 -10.92 -3.66 -14.11
N GLU A 40 -10.08 -2.65 -13.94
CA GLU A 40 -9.46 -1.92 -15.05
C GLU A 40 -8.46 -2.76 -15.82
N LEU A 41 -7.63 -3.55 -15.13
CA LEU A 41 -6.73 -4.49 -15.79
C LEU A 41 -7.50 -5.54 -16.60
N ARG A 42 -8.62 -6.04 -16.10
CA ARG A 42 -9.48 -6.97 -16.85
C ARG A 42 -10.08 -6.32 -18.10
N LEU A 43 -10.49 -5.07 -18.02
CA LEU A 43 -11.00 -4.33 -19.17
C LEU A 43 -9.90 -4.11 -20.22
N ALA A 44 -8.71 -3.71 -19.80
CA ALA A 44 -7.56 -3.53 -20.68
C ALA A 44 -7.14 -4.87 -21.34
N TYR A 45 -7.15 -6.00 -20.60
CA TYR A 45 -6.89 -7.33 -21.19
C TYR A 45 -7.90 -7.76 -22.25
N ARG A 46 -9.16 -7.30 -22.13
CA ARG A 46 -10.19 -7.63 -23.14
C ARG A 46 -10.07 -6.81 -24.40
N GLN A 47 -9.46 -5.64 -24.32
CA GLN A 47 -9.34 -4.73 -25.46
C GLN A 47 -8.06 -4.92 -26.28
N ASP A 48 -6.90 -5.17 -25.63
CA ASP A 48 -5.63 -5.44 -26.30
C ASP A 48 -4.59 -5.97 -25.30
N GLU A 49 -4.32 -7.27 -25.32
CA GLU A 49 -3.30 -7.93 -24.45
C GLU A 49 -1.89 -7.32 -24.60
N HIS A 50 -1.61 -6.69 -25.74
CA HIS A 50 -0.29 -6.11 -26.05
C HIS A 50 -0.06 -4.72 -25.48
N LEU A 51 -1.06 -4.07 -24.88
CA LEU A 51 -0.97 -2.69 -24.41
C LEU A 51 -0.66 -2.55 -22.91
N ILE A 52 -0.71 -3.64 -22.14
CA ILE A 52 -0.44 -3.61 -20.71
C ILE A 52 1.07 -3.74 -20.48
N ASP A 53 1.63 -2.76 -19.77
CA ASP A 53 3.01 -2.81 -19.35
C ASP A 53 3.28 -4.02 -18.46
N PRO A 54 4.22 -4.92 -18.81
CA PRO A 54 4.58 -6.09 -17.99
C PRO A 54 4.98 -5.72 -16.56
N GLN A 55 5.53 -4.53 -16.34
CA GLN A 55 5.85 -4.04 -15.00
C GLN A 55 4.59 -3.84 -14.15
N THR A 56 3.51 -3.32 -14.74
CA THR A 56 2.21 -3.14 -14.05
C THR A 56 1.67 -4.50 -13.57
N VAL A 57 1.74 -5.53 -14.41
CA VAL A 57 1.33 -6.89 -14.04
C VAL A 57 2.18 -7.44 -12.90
N LYS A 58 3.50 -7.28 -12.98
CA LYS A 58 4.45 -7.72 -11.94
C LYS A 58 4.15 -7.07 -10.59
N TYR A 59 4.03 -5.75 -10.54
CA TYR A 59 3.77 -5.04 -9.28
C TYR A 59 2.40 -5.36 -8.69
N ARG A 60 1.37 -5.54 -9.54
CA ARG A 60 0.07 -6.03 -9.09
C ARG A 60 0.20 -7.40 -8.42
N GLN A 61 0.91 -8.33 -9.05
CA GLN A 61 1.11 -9.67 -8.50
C GLN A 61 1.86 -9.64 -7.17
N GLN A 62 2.90 -8.83 -7.07
CA GLN A 62 3.65 -8.65 -5.83
C GLN A 62 2.78 -8.08 -4.70
N LEU A 63 2.00 -7.03 -4.97
CA LEU A 63 1.11 -6.43 -3.99
C LEU A 63 0.07 -7.43 -3.48
N TYR A 64 -0.56 -8.17 -4.39
CA TYR A 64 -1.53 -9.18 -4.01
C TYR A 64 -0.90 -10.30 -3.19
N SER A 65 0.30 -10.73 -3.56
CA SER A 65 1.03 -11.76 -2.82
C SER A 65 1.38 -11.30 -1.41
N GLU A 66 1.87 -10.09 -1.22
CA GLU A 66 2.14 -9.54 0.12
C GLU A 66 0.84 -9.42 0.94
N GLY A 67 -0.27 -8.96 0.34
CA GLY A 67 -1.57 -8.88 1.00
C GLY A 67 -2.10 -10.25 1.45
N VAL A 68 -2.00 -11.27 0.60
CA VAL A 68 -2.38 -12.66 0.92
C VAL A 68 -1.51 -13.22 2.04
N MET A 69 -0.18 -13.00 1.98
CA MET A 69 0.75 -13.48 3.01
C MET A 69 0.50 -12.79 4.36
N TYR A 70 0.20 -11.49 4.36
CA TYR A 70 -0.20 -10.77 5.55
C TYR A 70 -1.49 -11.36 6.14
N GLY A 71 -2.54 -11.51 5.33
CA GLY A 71 -3.85 -12.03 5.76
C GLY A 71 -3.81 -13.46 6.28
N ASN A 72 -2.93 -14.32 5.75
CA ASN A 72 -2.85 -15.72 6.14
C ASN A 72 -1.87 -15.99 7.29
N ASN A 73 -0.75 -15.25 7.38
CA ASN A 73 0.36 -15.65 8.24
C ASN A 73 0.65 -14.67 9.39
N VAL A 74 0.30 -13.40 9.26
CA VAL A 74 0.62 -12.38 10.28
C VAL A 74 -0.63 -11.91 11.00
N TYR A 75 -1.64 -11.47 10.28
CA TYR A 75 -2.88 -10.95 10.85
C TYR A 75 -3.58 -11.94 11.80
N PRO A 76 -3.71 -13.25 11.49
CA PRO A 76 -4.33 -14.22 12.41
C PRO A 76 -3.62 -14.33 13.76
N LYS A 77 -2.30 -14.11 13.80
CA LYS A 77 -1.54 -14.12 15.06
C LYS A 77 -1.87 -12.91 15.93
N ALA A 78 -2.13 -11.75 15.32
CA ALA A 78 -2.60 -10.57 16.05
C ALA A 78 -3.98 -10.82 16.65
N VAL A 79 -4.91 -11.41 15.88
CA VAL A 79 -6.25 -11.77 16.34
C VAL A 79 -6.19 -12.75 17.50
N GLU A 80 -5.39 -13.80 17.36
CA GLU A 80 -5.19 -14.82 18.40
C GLU A 80 -4.57 -14.23 19.67
N PHE A 81 -3.61 -13.32 19.54
CA PHE A 81 -3.03 -12.60 20.67
C PHE A 81 -4.08 -11.79 21.43
N VAL A 82 -4.89 -11.00 20.73
CA VAL A 82 -5.94 -10.17 21.34
C VAL A 82 -6.96 -11.05 22.06
N ARG A 83 -7.35 -12.18 21.48
CA ARG A 83 -8.25 -13.15 22.12
C ARG A 83 -7.66 -13.72 23.41
N GLN A 84 -6.40 -14.14 23.39
CA GLN A 84 -5.71 -14.69 24.56
C GLN A 84 -5.55 -13.65 25.67
N VAL A 85 -5.20 -12.41 25.32
CA VAL A 85 -5.12 -11.31 26.30
C VAL A 85 -6.48 -11.07 26.94
N LYS A 86 -7.56 -11.05 26.14
CA LYS A 86 -8.92 -10.90 26.65
C LYS A 86 -9.27 -12.02 27.64
N GLU A 87 -9.14 -13.28 27.21
CA GLU A 87 -9.48 -14.46 28.02
C GLU A 87 -8.69 -14.48 29.34
N MET A 88 -7.40 -14.17 29.28
CA MET A 88 -6.53 -14.08 30.45
C MET A 88 -7.01 -13.00 31.43
N LEU A 89 -7.23 -11.77 30.94
CA LEU A 89 -7.58 -10.64 31.80
C LEU A 89 -9.00 -10.72 32.34
N GLU A 90 -9.95 -11.34 31.64
CA GLU A 90 -11.31 -11.59 32.13
C GLU A 90 -11.29 -12.43 33.42
N VAL A 91 -10.41 -13.42 33.53
CA VAL A 91 -10.25 -14.19 34.78
C VAL A 91 -9.90 -13.26 35.93
N TYR A 92 -8.92 -12.39 35.76
CA TYR A 92 -8.45 -11.50 36.84
C TYR A 92 -9.45 -10.38 37.20
N VAL A 93 -10.27 -9.93 36.28
CA VAL A 93 -11.31 -8.92 36.54
C VAL A 93 -12.39 -9.44 37.48
N TYR A 94 -12.71 -10.73 37.47
CA TYR A 94 -13.78 -11.32 38.28
C TYR A 94 -13.33 -11.90 39.64
N VAL A 95 -12.01 -12.06 39.85
CA VAL A 95 -11.48 -12.58 41.12
C VAL A 95 -11.69 -11.59 42.26
N LYS A 96 -12.02 -12.08 43.46
CA LYS A 96 -12.16 -11.26 44.67
C LYS A 96 -10.80 -10.95 45.28
N PHE A 97 -10.75 -9.92 46.14
CA PHE A 97 -9.50 -9.43 46.71
C PHE A 97 -8.71 -10.53 47.45
N ASP A 98 -9.39 -11.34 48.30
CA ASP A 98 -8.73 -12.39 49.12
C ASP A 98 -8.10 -13.48 48.23
N ASP A 99 -8.80 -13.88 47.17
CA ASP A 99 -8.31 -14.87 46.20
C ASP A 99 -7.23 -14.28 45.31
N PHE A 100 -7.34 -12.96 44.99
CA PHE A 100 -6.40 -12.26 44.14
C PHE A 100 -5.01 -12.22 44.75
N CYS A 101 -4.88 -12.07 46.06
CA CYS A 101 -3.60 -12.10 46.77
C CYS A 101 -2.82 -13.39 46.54
N SER A 102 -3.50 -14.51 46.29
CA SER A 102 -2.85 -15.80 46.03
C SER A 102 -2.38 -15.99 44.57
N ILE A 103 -2.93 -15.22 43.60
CA ILE A 103 -2.68 -15.40 42.19
C ILE A 103 -1.94 -14.21 41.54
N ILE A 104 -1.59 -13.18 42.30
CA ILE A 104 -0.93 -11.97 41.75
C ILE A 104 0.39 -12.27 41.03
N ASP A 105 1.17 -13.24 41.54
CA ASP A 105 2.40 -13.66 40.90
C ASP A 105 2.16 -14.42 39.59
N GLU A 106 1.05 -15.09 39.45
CA GLU A 106 0.62 -15.75 38.22
C GLU A 106 0.23 -14.67 37.19
N MET A 107 -0.61 -13.73 37.59
CA MET A 107 -0.98 -12.60 36.74
C MET A 107 0.23 -11.83 36.25
N ARG A 108 1.22 -11.56 37.10
CA ARG A 108 2.48 -10.91 36.74
C ARG A 108 3.21 -11.66 35.61
N ARG A 109 3.35 -12.99 35.78
CA ARG A 109 4.02 -13.84 34.77
C ARG A 109 3.26 -13.85 33.46
N ASP A 110 1.96 -13.99 33.51
CA ASP A 110 1.09 -14.00 32.33
C ASP A 110 1.17 -12.68 31.56
N CYS A 111 1.07 -11.55 32.26
CA CYS A 111 1.21 -10.22 31.65
C CYS A 111 2.59 -10.05 31.00
N HIS A 112 3.66 -10.50 31.66
CA HIS A 112 5.01 -10.44 31.11
C HIS A 112 5.16 -11.31 29.85
N GLN A 113 4.63 -12.54 29.89
CA GLN A 113 4.64 -13.45 28.75
C GLN A 113 3.87 -12.88 27.57
N MET A 114 2.68 -12.31 27.80
CA MET A 114 1.88 -11.69 26.75
C MET A 114 2.53 -10.42 26.18
N SER A 115 3.19 -9.61 27.02
CA SER A 115 3.96 -8.47 26.53
C SER A 115 5.12 -8.91 25.60
N ALA A 116 5.84 -9.97 25.95
CA ALA A 116 6.88 -10.55 25.09
C ALA A 116 6.29 -11.05 23.75
N LYS A 117 5.13 -11.72 23.80
CA LYS A 117 4.42 -12.18 22.60
C LYS A 117 3.97 -11.02 21.71
N ALA A 118 3.51 -9.90 22.29
CA ALA A 118 3.16 -8.69 21.56
C ALA A 118 4.35 -8.16 20.75
N LYS A 119 5.55 -8.12 21.35
CA LYS A 119 6.79 -7.68 20.66
C LYS A 119 7.15 -8.57 19.47
N ASP A 120 6.93 -9.88 19.58
CA ASP A 120 7.17 -10.80 18.46
C ASP A 120 6.19 -10.61 17.31
N ILE A 121 4.92 -10.37 17.61
CA ILE A 121 3.89 -10.09 16.61
C ILE A 121 4.15 -8.73 15.96
N GLN A 122 4.51 -7.72 16.73
CA GLN A 122 4.88 -6.39 16.21
C GLN A 122 6.03 -6.50 15.20
N ARG A 123 7.10 -7.25 15.50
CA ARG A 123 8.21 -7.47 14.56
C ARG A 123 7.78 -8.12 13.26
N GLN A 124 6.78 -9.01 13.29
CA GLN A 124 6.24 -9.61 12.07
C GLN A 124 5.48 -8.58 11.22
N HIS A 125 4.73 -7.66 11.85
CA HIS A 125 4.09 -6.54 11.14
C HIS A 125 5.12 -5.59 10.54
N GLU A 126 6.18 -5.25 11.28
CA GLU A 126 7.28 -4.40 10.80
C GLU A 126 7.98 -5.01 9.56
N PHE A 127 8.15 -6.33 9.53
CA PHE A 127 8.66 -7.03 8.35
C PHE A 127 7.76 -6.83 7.13
N VAL A 128 6.44 -7.04 7.27
CA VAL A 128 5.48 -6.82 6.18
C VAL A 128 5.50 -5.36 5.74
N LEU A 129 5.46 -4.44 6.69
CA LEU A 129 5.48 -3.00 6.43
C LEU A 129 6.75 -2.58 5.67
N SER A 130 7.91 -3.14 6.02
CA SER A 130 9.16 -2.87 5.29
C SER A 130 9.11 -3.34 3.84
N ASN A 131 8.54 -4.51 3.57
CA ASN A 131 8.34 -5.03 2.21
C ASN A 131 7.38 -4.14 1.40
N LEU A 132 6.25 -3.74 1.99
CA LEU A 132 5.28 -2.87 1.35
C LEU A 132 5.84 -1.47 1.05
N LYS A 133 6.58 -0.85 1.99
CA LYS A 133 7.23 0.46 1.78
C LYS A 133 8.30 0.40 0.69
N ARG A 134 9.03 -0.70 0.59
CA ARG A 134 9.96 -0.92 -0.53
C ARG A 134 9.21 -1.00 -1.85
N LEU A 135 8.14 -1.80 -1.90
CA LEU A 135 7.28 -1.93 -3.08
C LEU A 135 6.69 -0.58 -3.49
N GLU A 136 6.18 0.19 -2.55
CA GLU A 136 5.67 1.55 -2.75
C GLU A 136 6.73 2.47 -3.39
N THR A 137 7.96 2.45 -2.86
CA THR A 137 9.06 3.28 -3.37
C THR A 137 9.42 2.92 -4.82
N GLU A 138 9.53 1.62 -5.12
CA GLU A 138 9.79 1.13 -6.48
C GLU A 138 8.65 1.55 -7.43
N MET A 139 7.41 1.40 -7.00
CA MET A 139 6.22 1.75 -7.77
C MET A 139 6.12 3.26 -8.03
N ARG A 140 6.45 4.11 -7.06
CA ARG A 140 6.50 5.58 -7.25
C ARG A 140 7.50 5.97 -8.35
N GLN A 141 8.65 5.32 -8.40
CA GLN A 141 9.64 5.56 -9.46
C GLN A 141 9.12 5.15 -10.84
N VAL A 142 8.45 3.98 -10.94
CA VAL A 142 7.86 3.51 -12.20
C VAL A 142 6.71 4.44 -12.64
N ALA A 143 5.85 4.87 -11.72
CA ALA A 143 4.78 5.82 -12.02
C ALA A 143 5.31 7.12 -12.65
N LYS A 144 6.41 7.66 -12.09
CA LYS A 144 7.09 8.84 -12.63
C LYS A 144 7.64 8.59 -14.04
N ASN A 145 8.23 7.43 -14.28
CA ASN A 145 8.77 7.07 -15.59
C ASN A 145 7.64 6.92 -16.65
N LEU A 146 6.52 6.30 -16.29
CA LEU A 146 5.35 6.18 -17.15
C LEU A 146 4.76 7.55 -17.52
N GLN A 147 4.66 8.44 -16.57
CA GLN A 147 4.20 9.82 -16.80
C GLN A 147 5.12 10.57 -17.76
N ASN A 148 6.44 10.49 -17.56
CA ASN A 148 7.43 11.12 -18.43
C ASN A 148 7.37 10.54 -19.86
N ARG A 149 7.22 9.23 -20.00
CA ARG A 149 7.07 8.55 -21.29
C ARG A 149 5.82 9.03 -22.03
N ARG A 150 4.69 9.13 -21.33
CA ARG A 150 3.43 9.65 -21.86
C ARG A 150 3.62 11.05 -22.43
N THR A 151 4.12 11.99 -21.63
CA THR A 151 4.34 13.39 -22.04
C THR A 151 5.27 13.47 -23.26
N GLY A 152 6.35 12.68 -23.27
CA GLY A 152 7.26 12.62 -24.40
C GLY A 152 6.62 12.08 -25.70
N LEU A 153 5.73 11.09 -25.59
CA LEU A 153 4.98 10.56 -26.74
C LEU A 153 3.95 11.57 -27.27
N GLU A 154 3.21 12.25 -26.40
CA GLU A 154 2.25 13.30 -26.76
C GLU A 154 2.94 14.45 -27.49
N GLN A 155 4.09 14.93 -27.00
CA GLN A 155 4.88 15.99 -27.65
C GLN A 155 5.38 15.57 -29.04
N ARG A 156 5.88 14.34 -29.17
CA ARG A 156 6.35 13.80 -30.46
C ARG A 156 5.19 13.63 -31.45
N ALA A 157 4.03 13.15 -31.01
CA ALA A 157 2.85 13.06 -31.87
C ALA A 157 2.39 14.43 -32.35
N ALA A 158 2.34 15.42 -31.47
CA ALA A 158 1.98 16.79 -31.84
C ALA A 158 2.98 17.42 -32.84
N ALA A 159 4.29 17.23 -32.66
CA ALA A 159 5.32 17.70 -33.58
C ALA A 159 5.22 17.01 -34.94
N GLN A 160 5.04 15.71 -34.99
CA GLN A 160 4.90 14.96 -36.25
C GLN A 160 3.63 15.35 -37.01
N ASN A 161 2.51 15.58 -36.31
CA ASN A 161 1.26 16.00 -36.91
C ASN A 161 1.40 17.41 -37.54
N ARG A 162 2.05 18.37 -36.84
CA ARG A 162 2.35 19.71 -37.41
C ARG A 162 3.20 19.60 -38.64
N ASN A 163 4.30 18.87 -38.59
CA ASN A 163 5.22 18.73 -39.73
C ASN A 163 4.57 18.00 -40.91
N GLY A 164 3.81 16.90 -40.63
CA GLY A 164 3.08 16.17 -41.67
C GLY A 164 2.01 17.02 -42.33
N GLY A 165 1.29 17.83 -41.58
CA GLY A 165 0.28 18.78 -42.10
C GLY A 165 0.91 19.84 -42.98
N MET A 166 2.04 20.45 -42.59
CA MET A 166 2.77 21.42 -43.38
C MET A 166 3.31 20.82 -44.71
N VAL A 167 3.97 19.66 -44.63
CA VAL A 167 4.51 18.97 -45.82
C VAL A 167 3.39 18.56 -46.78
N SER A 168 2.26 18.06 -46.26
CA SER A 168 1.09 17.72 -47.09
C SER A 168 0.45 18.94 -47.72
N ALA A 169 0.36 20.09 -47.02
CA ALA A 169 -0.17 21.33 -47.55
C ALA A 169 0.72 21.89 -48.64
N ILE A 170 2.03 21.89 -48.47
CA ILE A 170 3.01 22.31 -49.49
C ILE A 170 2.91 21.41 -50.73
N GLY A 171 2.77 20.09 -50.54
CA GLY A 171 2.56 19.15 -51.64
C GLY A 171 1.28 19.40 -52.44
N LYS A 172 0.20 19.79 -51.76
CA LYS A 172 -1.07 20.16 -52.41
C LYS A 172 -0.94 21.48 -53.18
N LEU A 173 -0.28 22.50 -52.61
CA LEU A 173 -0.03 23.78 -53.24
C LEU A 173 0.89 23.61 -54.45
N ALA A 174 1.94 22.80 -54.39
CA ALA A 174 2.83 22.52 -55.50
C ALA A 174 2.13 21.81 -56.67
N MET A 175 1.13 20.97 -56.40
CA MET A 175 0.32 20.35 -57.46
C MET A 175 -0.73 21.30 -58.08
N ALA A 176 -1.25 22.25 -57.30
CA ALA A 176 -2.32 23.15 -57.77
C ALA A 176 -1.82 24.40 -58.49
N ALA A 177 -0.60 24.86 -58.16
CA ALA A 177 -0.11 26.19 -58.59
C ALA A 177 0.87 26.18 -59.79
N GLY A 178 1.26 25.01 -60.32
CA GLY A 178 2.34 24.98 -61.33
C GLY A 178 3.67 25.50 -60.74
N PRO A 179 4.64 25.91 -61.55
CA PRO A 179 5.93 26.39 -61.05
C PRO A 179 5.75 27.68 -60.27
N VAL A 180 5.70 27.65 -58.95
CA VAL A 180 5.70 28.85 -58.09
C VAL A 180 7.13 29.17 -57.70
N ILE A 181 7.56 30.31 -58.05
CA ILE A 181 8.82 30.94 -57.62
C ILE A 181 8.54 31.61 -56.28
N MET A 182 8.95 30.99 -55.18
CA MET A 182 8.92 31.66 -53.87
C MET A 182 10.25 32.37 -53.64
N PRO A 183 10.26 33.70 -53.37
CA PRO A 183 11.45 34.38 -52.91
C PRO A 183 11.72 33.95 -51.46
N LEU A 184 12.87 33.31 -51.22
CA LEU A 184 13.43 33.13 -49.90
C LEU A 184 14.25 34.37 -49.57
N ASP A 185 13.93 35.04 -48.46
CA ASP A 185 14.74 36.12 -47.90
C ASP A 185 16.16 35.60 -47.66
N GLY A 186 17.08 36.04 -48.46
CA GLY A 186 18.46 35.62 -48.38
C GLY A 186 19.17 35.45 -49.77
N GLY A 187 18.58 35.86 -50.88
CA GLY A 187 19.29 36.04 -52.15
C GLY A 187 19.63 34.82 -52.99
N ALA A 188 19.09 33.61 -52.64
CA ALA A 188 19.23 32.41 -53.45
C ALA A 188 17.88 32.06 -54.11
N THR A 189 17.74 32.39 -55.39
CA THR A 189 16.63 31.91 -56.25
C THR A 189 16.84 30.44 -56.59
N LEU A 190 16.19 29.53 -55.87
CA LEU A 190 16.09 28.17 -56.33
C LEU A 190 14.97 28.08 -57.37
N SER A 191 15.34 27.98 -58.64
CA SER A 191 14.41 27.66 -59.71
C SER A 191 13.96 26.20 -59.61
N PHE A 192 12.79 25.97 -59.06
CA PHE A 192 12.11 24.67 -59.12
C PHE A 192 11.48 24.50 -60.51
N GLY A 193 12.35 24.29 -61.51
CA GLY A 193 11.94 24.01 -62.88
C GLY A 193 11.86 22.45 -63.05
N LEU A 194 10.76 21.99 -63.56
CA LEU A 194 10.53 20.66 -64.19
C LEU A 194 10.50 19.36 -63.36
N ALA A 195 10.67 19.39 -62.05
CA ALA A 195 10.47 18.18 -61.25
C ALA A 195 9.21 18.23 -60.38
N VAL A 196 8.29 19.16 -60.63
CA VAL A 196 7.18 19.51 -59.71
C VAL A 196 6.12 18.43 -59.62
N THR A 197 5.86 17.65 -60.65
CA THR A 197 4.86 16.57 -60.58
C THR A 197 5.30 15.38 -59.71
N GLY A 198 6.58 15.06 -59.76
CA GLY A 198 7.15 13.98 -58.91
C GLY A 198 7.36 14.40 -57.44
N THR A 199 7.79 15.65 -57.22
CA THR A 199 8.08 16.18 -55.88
C THR A 199 6.81 16.48 -55.09
N GLY A 200 5.72 16.94 -55.72
CA GLY A 200 4.44 17.16 -55.07
C GLY A 200 3.80 15.86 -54.57
N ALA A 201 3.87 14.78 -55.40
CA ALA A 201 3.41 13.48 -55.03
C ALA A 201 4.27 12.88 -53.92
N ALA A 202 5.60 12.99 -53.98
CA ALA A 202 6.51 12.53 -52.94
C ALA A 202 6.33 13.30 -51.61
N ALA A 203 6.15 14.63 -51.67
CA ALA A 203 5.87 15.42 -50.48
C ALA A 203 4.51 15.05 -49.85
N ARG A 204 3.49 14.78 -50.67
CA ARG A 204 2.18 14.35 -50.20
C ARG A 204 2.24 12.95 -49.53
N TYR A 205 2.98 12.02 -50.14
CA TYR A 205 3.22 10.69 -49.57
C TYR A 205 4.05 10.76 -48.27
N ALA A 206 5.10 11.56 -48.22
CA ALA A 206 5.87 11.78 -46.99
C ALA A 206 5.02 12.44 -45.91
N GLY A 207 4.14 13.39 -46.26
CA GLY A 207 3.19 13.99 -45.33
C GLY A 207 2.19 13.00 -44.77
N SER A 208 1.63 12.11 -45.59
CA SER A 208 0.72 11.05 -45.09
C SER A 208 1.44 10.05 -44.17
N GLN A 209 2.66 9.64 -44.53
CA GLN A 209 3.46 8.77 -43.65
C GLN A 209 3.80 9.44 -42.30
N MET A 210 4.00 10.76 -42.26
CA MET A 210 4.21 11.48 -41.00
C MET A 210 2.92 11.53 -40.17
N ILE A 211 1.77 11.67 -40.80
CA ILE A 211 0.46 11.63 -40.14
C ILE A 211 0.19 10.24 -39.57
N ASP A 212 0.44 9.17 -40.32
CA ASP A 212 0.29 7.78 -39.85
C ASP A 212 1.22 7.48 -38.68
N LYS A 213 2.47 7.98 -38.72
CA LYS A 213 3.41 7.89 -37.58
C LYS A 213 2.94 8.71 -36.37
N ALA A 214 2.29 9.88 -36.59
CA ALA A 214 1.73 10.66 -35.51
C ALA A 214 0.55 9.93 -34.85
N GLU A 215 -0.30 9.28 -35.63
CA GLU A 215 -1.42 8.47 -35.12
C GLU A 215 -0.91 7.28 -34.30
N THR A 216 0.08 6.54 -34.79
CA THR A 216 0.73 5.47 -34.02
C THR A 216 1.31 5.98 -32.70
N LYS A 217 1.93 7.17 -32.68
CA LYS A 217 2.44 7.77 -31.45
C LYS A 217 1.32 8.18 -30.50
N ARG A 218 0.19 8.63 -31.02
CA ARG A 218 -0.99 8.97 -30.22
C ARG A 218 -1.59 7.73 -29.56
N GLN A 219 -1.75 6.63 -30.30
CA GLN A 219 -2.19 5.35 -29.74
C GLN A 219 -1.24 4.85 -28.65
N GLN A 220 0.08 4.97 -28.84
CA GLN A 220 1.08 4.66 -27.81
C GLN A 220 0.97 5.57 -26.58
N ALA A 221 0.65 6.86 -26.78
CA ALA A 221 0.44 7.80 -25.68
C ALA A 221 -0.84 7.46 -24.88
N ASP A 222 -1.92 7.08 -25.56
CA ASP A 222 -3.18 6.66 -24.94
C ASP A 222 -2.98 5.37 -24.13
N ALA A 223 -2.25 4.38 -24.66
CA ALA A 223 -1.87 3.18 -23.93
C ALA A 223 -1.01 3.50 -22.68
N ALA A 224 -0.03 4.40 -22.80
CA ALA A 224 0.77 4.85 -21.67
C ALA A 224 -0.07 5.61 -20.62
N HIS A 225 -1.11 6.32 -21.07
CA HIS A 225 -2.07 6.99 -20.18
C HIS A 225 -2.89 5.98 -19.36
N CYS A 226 -3.47 4.97 -20.01
CA CYS A 226 -4.21 3.91 -19.33
C CYS A 226 -3.34 3.20 -18.28
N ASN A 227 -2.13 2.80 -18.69
CA ASN A 227 -1.17 2.19 -17.77
C ASN A 227 -0.83 3.08 -16.58
N SER A 228 -0.69 4.39 -16.79
CA SER A 228 -0.39 5.34 -15.69
C SER A 228 -1.56 5.47 -14.69
N ILE A 229 -2.81 5.39 -15.15
CA ILE A 229 -4.00 5.41 -14.28
C ILE A 229 -4.06 4.14 -13.45
N ILE A 230 -3.91 2.98 -14.07
CA ILE A 230 -3.92 1.67 -13.39
C ILE A 230 -2.80 1.65 -12.33
N PHE A 231 -1.62 2.10 -12.70
CA PHE A 231 -0.46 2.11 -11.82
C PHE A 231 -0.64 3.06 -10.62
N ARG A 232 -1.29 4.21 -10.81
CA ARG A 232 -1.64 5.11 -9.70
C ARG A 232 -2.58 4.44 -8.70
N ARG A 233 -3.58 3.72 -9.16
CA ARG A 233 -4.50 3.00 -8.29
C ARG A 233 -3.84 1.84 -7.54
N LEU A 234 -2.89 1.14 -8.17
CA LEU A 234 -2.07 0.16 -7.47
C LEU A 234 -1.23 0.82 -6.38
N LEU A 235 -0.68 2.01 -6.63
CA LEU A 235 0.08 2.77 -5.64
C LEU A 235 -0.81 3.18 -4.44
N GLU A 236 -2.01 3.69 -4.69
CA GLU A 236 -2.99 3.98 -3.64
C GLU A 236 -3.36 2.73 -2.83
N SER A 237 -3.40 1.56 -3.46
CA SER A 237 -3.65 0.28 -2.78
C SER A 237 -2.50 -0.12 -1.87
N VAL A 238 -1.25 0.06 -2.30
CA VAL A 238 -0.06 -0.19 -1.45
C VAL A 238 -0.07 0.75 -0.24
N GLU A 239 -0.31 2.04 -0.46
CA GLU A 239 -0.39 3.03 0.61
C GLU A 239 -1.47 2.65 1.64
N GLY A 240 -2.67 2.30 1.18
CA GLY A 240 -3.76 1.87 2.06
C GLY A 240 -3.44 0.59 2.85
N LEU A 241 -2.73 -0.36 2.24
CA LEU A 241 -2.31 -1.58 2.94
C LEU A 241 -1.18 -1.30 3.94
N CYS A 242 -0.23 -0.41 3.61
CA CYS A 242 0.78 0.07 4.57
C CYS A 242 0.13 0.68 5.81
N ASP A 243 -0.82 1.61 5.61
CA ASP A 243 -1.54 2.26 6.71
C ASP A 243 -2.27 1.22 7.58
N ALA A 244 -2.93 0.25 6.97
CA ALA A 244 -3.65 -0.79 7.69
C ALA A 244 -2.72 -1.66 8.55
N VAL A 245 -1.61 -2.11 7.98
CA VAL A 245 -0.59 -2.92 8.70
C VAL A 245 0.01 -2.12 9.86
N ASP A 246 0.33 -0.84 9.63
CA ASP A 246 0.93 0.04 10.64
C ASP A 246 -0.03 0.28 11.82
N VAL A 247 -1.31 0.45 11.55
CA VAL A 247 -2.31 0.67 12.62
C VAL A 247 -2.52 -0.60 13.46
N VAL A 248 -2.58 -1.79 12.84
CA VAL A 248 -2.64 -3.06 13.59
C VAL A 248 -1.38 -3.24 14.43
N ALA A 249 -0.19 -2.98 13.86
CA ALA A 249 1.08 -3.04 14.58
C ALA A 249 1.09 -2.10 15.80
N SER A 250 0.62 -0.86 15.62
CA SER A 250 0.52 0.14 16.68
C SER A 250 -0.42 -0.28 17.80
N PHE A 251 -1.56 -0.89 17.45
CA PHE A 251 -2.49 -1.44 18.44
C PHE A 251 -1.85 -2.57 19.26
N ILE A 252 -1.17 -3.51 18.63
CA ILE A 252 -0.46 -4.60 19.30
C ILE A 252 0.65 -4.06 20.21
N ALA A 253 1.40 -3.06 19.76
CA ALA A 253 2.44 -2.39 20.56
C ALA A 253 1.86 -1.71 21.81
N LEU A 254 0.74 -1.00 21.65
CA LEU A 254 0.02 -0.37 22.77
C LEU A 254 -0.42 -1.43 23.79
N MET A 255 -1.06 -2.51 23.34
CA MET A 255 -1.49 -3.60 24.21
C MET A 255 -0.30 -4.23 24.96
N GLY A 256 0.83 -4.45 24.27
CA GLY A 256 2.05 -4.97 24.88
C GLY A 256 2.64 -4.04 25.93
N GLY A 257 2.62 -2.73 25.70
CA GLY A 257 3.07 -1.72 26.66
C GLY A 257 2.18 -1.65 27.93
N GLU A 258 0.87 -1.72 27.76
CA GLU A 258 -0.07 -1.75 28.90
C GLU A 258 0.06 -3.02 29.74
N LEU A 259 0.29 -4.18 29.11
CA LEU A 259 0.56 -5.44 29.80
C LEU A 259 1.88 -5.39 30.59
N ASP A 260 2.93 -4.80 30.03
CA ASP A 260 4.20 -4.58 30.74
C ASP A 260 4.01 -3.65 31.95
N GLY A 261 3.23 -2.57 31.76
CA GLY A 261 2.84 -1.67 32.87
C GLY A 261 2.08 -2.38 33.97
N LEU A 262 1.14 -3.26 33.61
CA LEU A 262 0.36 -4.05 34.55
C LEU A 262 1.27 -5.03 35.34
N SER A 263 2.18 -5.72 34.67
CA SER A 263 3.18 -6.61 35.29
C SER A 263 4.03 -5.87 36.34
N ARG A 264 4.51 -4.65 36.02
CA ARG A 264 5.30 -3.82 36.95
C ARG A 264 4.51 -3.37 38.19
N ILE A 265 3.21 -3.06 38.03
CA ILE A 265 2.35 -2.73 39.17
C ILE A 265 2.25 -3.94 40.13
N CYS A 266 2.11 -5.15 39.57
CA CYS A 266 2.09 -6.37 40.37
C CYS A 266 3.43 -6.67 41.07
N GLU A 267 4.56 -6.22 40.51
CA GLU A 267 5.92 -6.49 41.05
C GLU A 267 6.27 -5.60 42.25
N ASN A 268 5.80 -4.34 42.27
CA ASN A 268 6.25 -3.33 43.22
C ASN A 268 5.57 -3.39 44.60
N GLU A 269 4.67 -4.34 44.86
CA GLU A 269 3.91 -4.38 46.09
C GLU A 269 4.03 -5.76 46.82
N PRO A 270 4.91 -5.87 47.83
CA PRO A 270 5.06 -7.07 48.63
C PRO A 270 3.82 -7.37 49.52
N THR A 271 3.00 -6.34 49.80
CA THR A 271 1.69 -6.46 50.49
C THR A 271 0.64 -5.76 49.66
N LEU A 272 -0.17 -6.54 48.94
CA LEU A 272 -1.24 -6.00 48.11
C LEU A 272 -2.26 -5.27 48.98
N ARG A 273 -2.42 -3.97 48.77
CA ARG A 273 -3.46 -3.16 49.41
C ARG A 273 -4.70 -3.10 48.52
N MET A 274 -5.87 -2.92 49.12
CA MET A 274 -7.14 -2.80 48.39
C MET A 274 -7.08 -1.73 47.28
N ALA A 275 -6.38 -0.62 47.48
CA ALA A 275 -6.20 0.42 46.47
C ALA A 275 -5.47 -0.07 45.23
N HIS A 276 -4.42 -0.88 45.37
CA HIS A 276 -3.66 -1.45 44.28
C HIS A 276 -4.46 -2.53 43.53
N TYR A 277 -5.21 -3.35 44.27
CA TYR A 277 -6.14 -4.30 43.68
C TYR A 277 -7.18 -3.60 42.80
N GLN A 278 -7.77 -2.49 43.25
CA GLN A 278 -8.73 -1.71 42.46
C GLN A 278 -8.08 -1.09 41.20
N LEU A 279 -6.85 -0.60 41.31
CA LEU A 279 -6.09 -0.08 40.17
C LEU A 279 -5.81 -1.16 39.13
N ILE A 280 -5.31 -2.32 39.56
CA ILE A 280 -5.03 -3.46 38.68
C ILE A 280 -6.30 -3.93 37.98
N LYS A 281 -7.37 -4.10 38.75
CA LYS A 281 -8.69 -4.50 38.22
C LYS A 281 -9.24 -3.49 37.22
N GLY A 282 -9.12 -2.20 37.49
CA GLY A 282 -9.53 -1.13 36.57
C GLY A 282 -8.74 -1.15 35.26
N LYS A 283 -7.42 -1.30 35.33
CA LYS A 283 -6.57 -1.41 34.13
C LYS A 283 -6.85 -2.69 33.33
N ALA A 284 -6.99 -3.83 34.00
CA ALA A 284 -7.35 -5.08 33.32
C ALA A 284 -8.71 -4.98 32.61
N GLY A 285 -9.71 -4.38 33.27
CA GLY A 285 -11.02 -4.12 32.67
C GLY A 285 -10.96 -3.22 31.43
N ALA A 286 -10.17 -2.15 31.46
CA ALA A 286 -9.97 -1.26 30.31
C ALA A 286 -9.30 -2.01 29.13
N LEU A 287 -8.33 -2.88 29.40
CA LEU A 287 -7.70 -3.70 28.36
C LEU A 287 -8.69 -4.73 27.77
N VAL A 288 -9.55 -5.35 28.56
CA VAL A 288 -10.62 -6.22 28.05
C VAL A 288 -11.57 -5.45 27.12
N GLU A 289 -11.95 -4.22 27.49
CA GLU A 289 -12.77 -3.37 26.60
C GLU A 289 -12.06 -3.08 25.28
N ASN A 290 -10.76 -2.80 25.30
CA ASN A 290 -9.96 -2.60 24.10
C ASN A 290 -9.91 -3.86 23.22
N CYS A 291 -9.75 -5.04 23.82
CA CYS A 291 -9.84 -6.32 23.12
C CYS A 291 -11.22 -6.52 22.50
N ASN A 292 -12.29 -6.22 23.22
CA ASN A 292 -13.66 -6.32 22.69
C ASN A 292 -13.89 -5.38 21.50
N ALA A 293 -13.37 -4.15 21.56
CA ALA A 293 -13.47 -3.19 20.46
C ALA A 293 -12.72 -3.70 19.21
N PHE A 294 -11.53 -4.29 19.38
CA PHE A 294 -10.80 -4.91 18.26
C PHE A 294 -11.58 -6.09 17.66
N MET A 295 -12.07 -7.00 18.52
CA MET A 295 -12.82 -8.18 18.07
C MET A 295 -14.14 -7.82 17.37
N ALA A 296 -14.73 -6.66 17.67
CA ALA A 296 -15.93 -6.17 16.98
C ALA A 296 -15.67 -5.77 15.52
N VAL A 297 -14.48 -5.27 15.19
CA VAL A 297 -14.11 -4.87 13.83
C VAL A 297 -13.36 -5.96 13.05
N GLU A 298 -12.84 -6.97 13.74
CA GLU A 298 -12.05 -8.08 13.17
C GLU A 298 -12.74 -8.77 11.99
N PRO A 299 -14.04 -9.15 12.05
CA PRO A 299 -14.70 -9.86 10.95
C PRO A 299 -14.70 -9.06 9.64
N GLY A 300 -14.85 -7.72 9.71
CA GLY A 300 -14.76 -6.83 8.56
C GLY A 300 -13.36 -6.83 7.97
N ILE A 301 -12.34 -6.66 8.81
CA ILE A 301 -10.93 -6.67 8.41
C ILE A 301 -10.55 -8.00 7.77
N ARG A 302 -10.93 -9.12 8.39
CA ARG A 302 -10.69 -10.45 7.85
C ARG A 302 -11.36 -10.66 6.51
N SER A 303 -12.62 -10.24 6.35
CA SER A 303 -13.35 -10.32 5.08
C SER A 303 -12.63 -9.56 3.97
N ASP A 304 -12.17 -8.34 4.24
CA ASP A 304 -11.44 -7.53 3.28
C ASP A 304 -10.11 -8.17 2.87
N LEU A 305 -9.31 -8.65 3.83
CA LEU A 305 -8.05 -9.34 3.56
C LEU A 305 -8.25 -10.64 2.76
N MET A 306 -9.27 -11.45 3.09
CA MET A 306 -9.59 -12.69 2.38
C MET A 306 -10.16 -12.43 0.97
N SER A 307 -10.65 -11.24 0.69
CA SER A 307 -11.08 -10.84 -0.66
C SER A 307 -9.91 -10.55 -1.60
N ILE A 308 -8.71 -10.33 -1.08
CA ILE A 308 -7.47 -10.18 -1.85
C ILE A 308 -7.06 -11.56 -2.38
N LYS A 309 -7.63 -11.95 -3.52
CA LYS A 309 -7.31 -13.23 -4.17
C LYS A 309 -6.16 -13.02 -5.14
N ALA A 310 -5.00 -13.62 -4.83
CA ALA A 310 -3.87 -13.72 -5.76
C ALA A 310 -3.56 -15.18 -6.02
N SER A 311 -3.24 -15.53 -7.26
CA SER A 311 -2.53 -16.77 -7.54
C SER A 311 -1.08 -16.53 -7.11
N LEU A 312 -0.68 -17.13 -6.00
CA LEU A 312 0.71 -17.07 -5.57
C LEU A 312 1.59 -17.81 -6.57
N GLU A 313 2.72 -17.24 -6.93
CA GLU A 313 3.74 -17.96 -7.69
C GLU A 313 4.22 -19.18 -6.91
N ILE A 314 4.51 -20.27 -7.61
CA ILE A 314 5.01 -21.51 -6.99
C ILE A 314 6.28 -21.18 -6.20
N GLY A 315 6.27 -21.46 -4.90
CA GLY A 315 7.39 -21.22 -4.00
C GLY A 315 7.44 -19.81 -3.37
N TYR A 316 6.56 -18.88 -3.73
CA TYR A 316 6.52 -17.53 -3.11
C TYR A 316 6.37 -17.60 -1.60
N GLU A 317 5.45 -18.42 -1.10
CA GLU A 317 5.21 -18.61 0.33
C GLU A 317 6.48 -19.11 1.05
N LYS A 318 7.18 -20.08 0.46
CA LYS A 318 8.44 -20.59 1.01
C LYS A 318 9.51 -19.51 1.09
N GLN A 319 9.68 -18.73 0.04
CA GLN A 319 10.65 -17.62 0.02
C GLN A 319 10.26 -16.52 1.03
N TRP A 320 8.99 -16.21 1.15
CA TRP A 320 8.48 -15.22 2.08
C TRP A 320 8.74 -15.66 3.52
N ASN A 321 8.41 -16.90 3.90
CA ASN A 321 8.64 -17.46 5.21
C ASN A 321 10.15 -17.49 5.55
N GLN A 322 11.02 -17.80 4.58
CA GLN A 322 12.47 -17.76 4.77
C GLN A 322 12.97 -16.32 5.04
N ARG A 323 12.46 -15.32 4.30
CA ARG A 323 12.79 -13.90 4.54
C ARG A 323 12.32 -13.45 5.91
N LEU A 324 11.10 -13.81 6.32
CA LEU A 324 10.57 -13.50 7.64
C LEU A 324 11.43 -14.10 8.76
N THR A 325 11.75 -15.38 8.67
CA THR A 325 12.62 -16.07 9.66
C THR A 325 13.98 -15.38 9.77
N THR A 326 14.58 -15.03 8.62
CA THR A 326 15.89 -14.33 8.60
C THR A 326 15.79 -12.94 9.25
N TYR A 327 14.71 -12.21 8.99
CA TYR A 327 14.46 -10.89 9.58
C TYR A 327 14.32 -10.99 11.12
N LEU A 328 13.50 -11.91 11.59
CA LEU A 328 13.26 -12.12 13.03
C LEU A 328 14.55 -12.54 13.78
N ALA A 329 15.37 -13.41 13.17
CA ALA A 329 16.66 -13.80 13.74
C ALA A 329 17.62 -12.61 13.88
N ARG A 330 17.70 -11.73 12.89
CA ARG A 330 18.54 -10.52 12.93
C ARG A 330 18.09 -9.51 13.98
N THR A 331 16.79 -9.30 14.11
CA THR A 331 16.25 -8.34 15.08
C THR A 331 16.33 -8.85 16.52
N SER A 332 16.29 -10.16 16.76
CA SER A 332 16.46 -10.73 18.09
C SER A 332 17.92 -10.63 18.59
N VAL A 333 18.91 -10.76 17.72
CA VAL A 333 20.35 -10.62 18.08
C VAL A 333 20.67 -9.18 18.50
N ASN A 334 20.12 -8.19 17.82
CA ASN A 334 20.36 -6.77 18.14
C ASN A 334 19.79 -6.35 19.51
N LEU A 335 18.76 -7.04 20.02
CA LEU A 335 18.18 -6.77 21.34
C LEU A 335 18.93 -7.45 22.49
N SER A 336 19.69 -8.50 22.24
CA SER A 336 20.53 -9.17 23.24
C SER A 336 21.89 -8.49 23.43
N SER A 337 22.24 -7.55 22.55
CA SER A 337 23.51 -6.81 22.56
C SER A 337 23.37 -5.34 23.01
N SER A 338 22.18 -4.89 23.33
CA SER A 338 21.84 -3.58 23.91
C SER A 338 21.38 -3.71 25.35
#